data_605225a678810b59d9b6b2b2e43ba87e
#
_entry.id   605225a678810b59d9b6b2b2e43ba87e
#
_cell.length_a   1.000
_cell.length_b   1.000
_cell.length_c   1.000
_cell.angle_alpha   90.00
_cell.angle_beta   90.00
_cell.angle_gamma   90.00
#
_symmetry.space_group_name_H-M   'P 1'
#
loop_
_entity.id
_entity.type
_entity.pdbx_description
1 polymer ?
#
loop_
_entity_poly.entity_id
_entity_poly.type
_entity_poly.pdbx_seq_one_letter_code
_entity_poly.pdbx_strand_id
1 'polypeptide(L)'
;APFWSLYTRRNTQTRWHAFLEKRIPWWTKFISKWIIDIDHPSVCHVDYAGFIRDPFNTLSQVLIFFEPVEDLDKKRLLEIIAKHDIRPKSNIKEFEYYDERIFRNIEKELIDYLDTAGIRPLYS
;
A
#
# COMPACT_ATOMS: atom_id res chain seq x y z
N ALA A 1 2.50 -15.48 -32.57
CA ALA A 1 2.88 -16.00 -31.26
C ALA A 1 2.60 -17.50 -31.19
N PRO A 2 3.48 -18.29 -30.57
CA PRO A 2 3.22 -19.72 -30.41
C PRO A 2 1.92 -19.97 -29.66
N PHE A 3 1.19 -20.99 -30.06
CA PHE A 3 -0.08 -21.37 -29.45
C PHE A 3 -0.03 -21.43 -27.92
N TRP A 4 1.03 -21.97 -27.37
CA TRP A 4 1.18 -22.12 -25.93
C TRP A 4 1.51 -20.81 -25.17
N SER A 5 1.94 -19.76 -25.84
CA SER A 5 2.07 -18.46 -25.21
C SER A 5 0.70 -17.82 -24.91
N LEU A 6 -0.27 -18.00 -25.79
CA LEU A 6 -1.66 -17.56 -25.57
C LEU A 6 -2.33 -18.37 -24.45
N TYR A 7 -2.12 -19.67 -24.43
CA TYR A 7 -2.60 -20.56 -23.37
C TYR A 7 -2.00 -20.18 -22.01
N THR A 8 -0.71 -19.97 -21.96
CA THR A 8 0.00 -19.58 -20.73
C THR A 8 -0.49 -18.24 -20.20
N ARG A 9 -0.70 -17.27 -21.08
CA ARG A 9 -1.17 -15.94 -20.73
C ARG A 9 -2.58 -15.97 -20.11
N ARG A 10 -3.51 -16.67 -20.75
CA ARG A 10 -4.86 -16.84 -20.26
C ARG A 10 -4.90 -17.59 -18.92
N ASN A 11 -4.10 -18.62 -18.80
CA ASN A 11 -3.97 -19.39 -17.57
C ASN A 11 -3.33 -18.56 -16.45
N THR A 12 -2.36 -17.71 -16.76
CA THR A 12 -1.73 -16.80 -15.82
C THR A 12 -2.71 -15.78 -15.27
N GLN A 13 -3.57 -15.19 -16.11
CA GLN A 13 -4.60 -14.27 -15.65
C GLN A 13 -5.60 -14.94 -14.70
N THR A 14 -6.06 -16.14 -15.03
CA THR A 14 -6.96 -16.93 -14.18
C THR A 14 -6.29 -17.27 -12.84
N ARG A 15 -5.03 -17.68 -12.88
CA ARG A 15 -4.23 -17.97 -11.67
C ARG A 15 -4.02 -16.73 -10.82
N TRP A 16 -3.84 -15.57 -11.43
CA TRP A 16 -3.68 -14.30 -10.72
C TRP A 16 -4.97 -13.94 -9.97
N HIS A 17 -6.12 -14.06 -10.60
CA HIS A 17 -7.40 -13.80 -9.95
C HIS A 17 -7.65 -14.77 -8.78
N ALA A 18 -7.38 -16.06 -8.96
CA ALA A 18 -7.49 -17.06 -7.91
C ALA A 18 -6.52 -16.78 -6.74
N PHE A 19 -5.31 -16.31 -7.04
CA PHE A 19 -4.33 -15.90 -6.03
C PHE A 19 -4.85 -14.71 -5.22
N LEU A 20 -5.39 -13.68 -5.86
CA LEU A 20 -5.97 -12.53 -5.17
C LEU A 20 -7.10 -12.95 -4.22
N GLU A 21 -8.04 -13.77 -4.68
CA GLU A 21 -9.14 -14.26 -3.85
C GLU A 21 -8.65 -15.00 -2.59
N LYS A 22 -7.57 -15.75 -2.70
CA LYS A 22 -6.97 -16.45 -1.55
C LYS A 22 -6.22 -15.51 -0.61
N ARG A 23 -5.60 -14.46 -1.16
CA ARG A 23 -4.75 -13.55 -0.38
C ARG A 23 -5.52 -12.46 0.33
N ILE A 24 -6.70 -12.09 -0.13
CA ILE A 24 -7.52 -11.07 0.52
C ILE A 24 -7.87 -11.42 1.96
N PRO A 25 -8.37 -12.64 2.29
CA PRO A 25 -8.60 -13.01 3.68
C PRO A 25 -7.35 -13.00 4.55
N TRP A 26 -6.20 -13.37 3.99
CA TRP A 26 -4.92 -13.31 4.68
C TRP A 26 -4.52 -11.85 4.97
N TRP A 27 -4.70 -10.97 4.00
CA TRP A 27 -4.41 -9.55 4.14
C TRP A 27 -5.32 -8.89 5.18
N THR A 28 -6.62 -9.17 5.17
CA THR A 28 -7.56 -8.63 6.16
C THR A 28 -7.23 -9.10 7.58
N LYS A 29 -6.81 -10.34 7.76
CA LYS A 29 -6.32 -10.85 9.05
C LYS A 29 -5.05 -10.12 9.50
N PHE A 30 -4.14 -9.85 8.59
CA PHE A 30 -2.93 -9.11 8.88
C PHE A 30 -3.25 -7.68 9.33
N ILE A 31 -4.09 -6.96 8.61
CA ILE A 31 -4.52 -5.60 8.95
C ILE A 31 -5.26 -5.59 10.29
N SER A 32 -6.19 -6.50 10.51
CA SER A 32 -6.90 -6.60 11.78
C SER A 32 -5.95 -6.80 12.96
N LYS A 33 -5.02 -7.71 12.83
CA LYS A 33 -4.06 -8.01 13.90
C LYS A 33 -3.12 -6.85 14.17
N TRP A 34 -2.45 -6.34 13.14
CA TRP A 34 -1.31 -5.43 13.32
C TRP A 34 -1.68 -3.96 13.38
N ILE A 35 -2.78 -3.55 12.77
CA ILE A 35 -3.18 -2.15 12.69
C ILE A 35 -4.38 -1.85 13.58
N ILE A 36 -5.37 -2.74 13.61
CA ILE A 36 -6.61 -2.52 14.37
C ILE A 36 -6.48 -2.99 15.81
N ASP A 37 -6.01 -4.22 16.04
CA ASP A 37 -6.01 -4.85 17.37
C ASP A 37 -4.76 -4.50 18.20
N ILE A 38 -3.63 -4.23 17.56
CA ILE A 38 -2.39 -3.92 18.27
C ILE A 38 -2.18 -2.40 18.34
N ASP A 39 -2.40 -1.86 19.54
CA ASP A 39 -2.03 -0.50 19.90
C ASP A 39 -0.93 -0.58 20.96
N HIS A 40 0.32 -0.60 20.50
CA HIS A 40 1.49 -0.73 21.38
C HIS A 40 2.50 0.36 21.09
N PRO A 41 3.09 1.01 22.13
CA PRO A 41 4.01 2.14 21.93
C PRO A 41 5.31 1.79 21.19
N SER A 42 5.65 0.50 21.10
CA SER A 42 6.81 0.04 20.32
C SER A 42 6.50 -0.25 18.84
N VAL A 43 5.29 0.02 18.39
CA VAL A 43 4.83 -0.23 17.02
C VAL A 43 4.45 1.09 16.37
N CYS A 44 5.11 1.42 15.26
CA CYS A 44 4.79 2.57 14.42
C CYS A 44 4.24 2.09 13.07
N HIS A 45 3.05 2.55 12.71
CA HIS A 45 2.43 2.22 11.43
C HIS A 45 2.75 3.29 10.40
N VAL A 46 3.26 2.84 9.26
CA VAL A 46 3.53 3.71 8.11
C VAL A 46 2.67 3.25 6.94
N ASP A 47 1.81 4.13 6.48
CA ASP A 47 1.00 3.91 5.30
C ASP A 47 1.75 4.39 4.05
N TYR A 48 1.95 3.49 3.09
CA TYR A 48 2.64 3.82 1.84
C TYR A 48 1.96 4.94 1.07
N ALA A 49 0.64 4.91 0.95
CA ALA A 49 -0.09 5.96 0.26
C ALA A 49 0.05 7.32 0.95
N GLY A 50 0.01 7.34 2.28
CA GLY A 50 0.26 8.54 3.07
C GLY A 50 1.68 9.06 2.92
N PHE A 51 2.66 8.16 2.86
CA PHE A 51 4.05 8.52 2.60
C PHE A 51 4.23 9.19 1.23
N ILE A 52 3.61 8.65 0.20
CA ILE A 52 3.68 9.24 -1.16
C ILE A 52 3.00 10.60 -1.23
N ARG A 53 1.88 10.79 -0.53
CA ARG A 53 1.15 12.09 -0.52
C ARG A 53 1.90 13.17 0.25
N ASP A 54 2.46 12.81 1.39
CA ASP A 54 3.15 13.75 2.27
C ASP A 54 4.38 13.06 2.92
N PRO A 55 5.47 12.94 2.14
CA PRO A 55 6.67 12.27 2.63
C PRO A 55 7.31 12.98 3.83
N PHE A 56 7.24 14.31 3.88
CA PHE A 56 7.81 15.08 4.98
C PHE A 56 7.14 14.75 6.31
N ASN A 57 5.82 14.79 6.37
CA ASN A 57 5.08 14.50 7.59
C ASN A 57 5.24 13.04 8.03
N THR A 58 5.18 12.12 7.10
CA THR A 58 5.35 10.69 7.38
C THR A 58 6.74 10.38 7.94
N LEU A 59 7.79 10.89 7.30
CA LEU A 59 9.16 10.69 7.78
C LEU A 59 9.44 11.40 9.10
N SER A 60 8.84 12.57 9.32
CA SER A 60 8.93 13.28 10.60
C SER A 60 8.35 12.45 11.74
N GLN A 61 7.20 11.84 11.55
CA GLN A 61 6.58 10.96 12.54
C GLN A 61 7.42 9.72 12.84
N VAL A 62 8.01 9.11 11.82
CA VAL A 62 8.90 7.95 11.98
C VAL A 62 10.16 8.32 12.77
N LEU A 63 10.78 9.44 12.45
CA LEU A 63 11.98 9.91 13.16
C LEU A 63 11.70 10.22 14.62
N ILE A 64 10.60 10.90 14.92
CA ILE A 64 10.16 11.20 16.28
C ILE A 64 9.84 9.93 17.05
N PHE A 65 9.30 8.91 16.39
CA PHE A 65 9.04 7.61 17.03
C PHE A 65 10.31 6.92 17.49
N PHE A 66 11.37 6.91 16.66
CA PHE A 66 12.65 6.28 17.01
C PHE A 66 13.47 7.10 17.99
N GLU A 67 13.48 8.39 17.85
CA GLU A 67 14.24 9.31 18.69
C GLU A 67 13.45 10.59 18.92
N PRO A 68 12.72 10.69 20.05
CA PRO A 68 11.97 11.89 20.37
C PRO A 68 12.89 13.08 20.53
N VAL A 69 12.98 13.92 19.50
CA VAL A 69 13.75 15.16 19.50
C VAL A 69 12.80 16.36 19.51
N GLU A 70 13.13 17.37 20.31
CA GLU A 70 12.35 18.61 20.36
C GLU A 70 12.47 19.41 19.06
N ASP A 71 13.66 19.36 18.43
CA ASP A 71 13.97 20.06 17.19
C ASP A 71 14.39 19.07 16.09
N LEU A 72 13.46 18.77 15.20
CA LEU A 72 13.75 18.04 13.98
C LEU A 72 14.45 18.97 12.98
N ASP A 73 15.54 18.54 12.37
CA ASP A 73 16.21 19.28 11.28
C ASP A 73 15.36 19.21 10.00
N LYS A 74 14.38 20.10 9.93
CA LYS A 74 13.40 20.16 8.84
C LYS A 74 14.06 20.46 7.50
N LYS A 75 15.05 21.34 7.49
CA LYS A 75 15.77 21.72 6.28
C LYS A 75 16.49 20.52 5.66
N ARG A 76 17.21 19.77 6.47
CA ARG A 76 17.93 18.58 6.03
C ARG A 76 16.98 17.50 5.54
N LEU A 77 15.87 17.29 6.23
CA LEU A 77 14.85 16.33 5.83
C LEU A 77 14.23 16.69 4.45
N LEU A 78 13.90 17.96 4.24
CA LEU A 78 13.41 18.45 2.96
C LEU A 78 14.44 18.29 1.83
N GLU A 79 15.71 18.54 2.10
CA GLU A 79 16.79 18.34 1.14
C GLU A 79 16.93 16.86 0.75
N ILE A 80 16.84 15.95 1.71
CA ILE A 80 16.88 14.50 1.44
C ILE A 80 15.67 14.06 0.60
N ILE A 81 14.48 14.50 0.94
CA ILE A 81 13.26 14.19 0.18
C ILE A 81 13.36 14.69 -1.25
N ALA A 82 13.89 15.90 -1.45
CA ALA A 82 14.04 16.49 -2.79
C ALA A 82 15.01 15.72 -3.68
N LYS A 83 15.97 14.98 -3.11
CA LYS A 83 16.91 14.13 -3.87
C LYS A 83 16.31 12.82 -4.34
N HIS A 84 15.18 12.40 -3.81
CA HIS A 84 14.53 11.14 -4.13
C HIS A 84 13.26 11.37 -4.92
N ASP A 85 13.01 10.51 -5.89
CA ASP A 85 11.78 10.52 -6.68
C ASP A 85 10.67 9.80 -5.90
N ILE A 86 9.99 10.52 -5.02
CA ILE A 86 8.93 10.00 -4.17
C ILE A 86 7.59 10.24 -4.86
N ARG A 87 7.18 9.28 -5.66
CA ARG A 87 5.90 9.28 -6.38
C ARG A 87 5.48 7.86 -6.71
N PRO A 88 4.20 7.60 -6.99
CA PRO A 88 3.79 6.30 -7.51
C PRO A 88 4.53 6.00 -8.81
N LYS A 89 5.26 4.89 -8.86
CA LYS A 89 6.06 4.50 -10.03
C LYS A 89 5.24 3.82 -11.11
N SER A 90 4.07 3.31 -10.75
CA SER A 90 3.17 2.63 -11.68
C SER A 90 1.72 2.92 -11.33
N ASN A 91 0.87 2.94 -12.36
CA ASN A 91 -0.57 2.99 -12.19
C ASN A 91 -1.11 1.57 -12.27
N ILE A 92 -1.94 1.16 -11.30
CA ILE A 92 -2.52 -0.18 -11.28
C ILE A 92 -3.31 -0.50 -12.55
N LYS A 93 -3.89 0.51 -13.20
CA LYS A 93 -4.63 0.35 -14.45
C LYS A 93 -3.74 -0.05 -15.64
N GLU A 94 -2.44 0.18 -15.53
CA GLU A 94 -1.45 -0.22 -16.54
C GLU A 94 -0.97 -1.66 -16.34
N PHE A 95 -1.34 -2.29 -15.23
CA PHE A 95 -0.96 -3.66 -14.94
C PHE A 95 -1.65 -4.62 -15.91
N GLU A 96 -0.89 -5.56 -16.50
CA GLU A 96 -1.36 -6.45 -17.56
C GLU A 96 -2.62 -7.25 -17.21
N TYR A 97 -2.75 -7.66 -15.95
CA TYR A 97 -3.88 -8.47 -15.47
C TYR A 97 -4.95 -7.64 -14.73
N TYR A 98 -4.87 -6.32 -14.85
CA TYR A 98 -5.86 -5.46 -14.24
C TYR A 98 -7.24 -5.67 -14.85
N ASP A 99 -8.22 -5.87 -13.99
CA ASP A 99 -9.63 -5.92 -14.36
C ASP A 99 -10.39 -5.00 -13.39
N GLU A 100 -10.94 -3.93 -13.93
CA GLU A 100 -11.60 -2.90 -13.13
C GLU A 100 -12.78 -3.46 -12.32
N ARG A 101 -13.54 -4.36 -12.88
CA ARG A 101 -14.69 -4.97 -12.21
C ARG A 101 -14.26 -5.79 -11.00
N ILE A 102 -13.25 -6.62 -11.17
CA ILE A 102 -12.71 -7.46 -10.08
C ILE A 102 -12.08 -6.56 -9.02
N PHE A 103 -11.33 -5.57 -9.43
CA PHE A 103 -10.63 -4.67 -8.51
C PHE A 103 -11.61 -3.84 -7.67
N ARG A 104 -12.69 -3.34 -8.27
CA ARG A 104 -13.74 -2.61 -7.55
C ARG A 104 -14.48 -3.49 -6.55
N ASN A 105 -14.73 -4.75 -6.88
CA ASN A 105 -15.34 -5.70 -5.94
C ASN A 105 -14.43 -5.95 -4.74
N ILE A 106 -13.13 -6.09 -4.95
CA ILE A 106 -12.13 -6.23 -3.90
C ILE A 106 -12.09 -4.98 -3.02
N GLU A 107 -12.02 -3.80 -3.60
CA GLU A 107 -12.04 -2.53 -2.85
C GLU A 107 -13.29 -2.43 -1.98
N LYS A 108 -14.45 -2.77 -2.52
CA LYS A 108 -15.72 -2.73 -1.79
C LYS A 108 -15.72 -3.65 -0.58
N GLU A 109 -15.16 -4.86 -0.71
CA GLU A 109 -15.04 -5.81 0.40
C GLU A 109 -14.06 -5.30 1.49
N LEU A 110 -13.03 -4.57 1.10
CA LEU A 110 -11.97 -4.13 1.98
C LEU A 110 -12.16 -2.73 2.56
N ILE A 111 -13.15 -1.97 2.09
CA ILE A 111 -13.32 -0.57 2.46
C ILE A 111 -13.50 -0.37 3.97
N ASP A 112 -14.21 -1.26 4.64
CA ASP A 112 -14.41 -1.18 6.09
C ASP A 112 -13.09 -1.37 6.85
N TYR A 113 -12.24 -2.27 6.37
CA TYR A 113 -10.90 -2.47 6.94
C TYR A 113 -9.99 -1.28 6.68
N LEU A 114 -10.04 -0.73 5.49
CA LEU A 114 -9.26 0.45 5.11
C LEU A 114 -9.63 1.66 5.95
N ASP A 115 -10.93 1.91 6.13
CA ASP A 115 -11.42 3.04 6.93
C ASP A 115 -11.04 2.88 8.41
N THR A 116 -11.20 1.68 8.98
CA THR A 116 -10.84 1.41 10.37
C THR A 116 -9.33 1.56 10.60
N ALA A 117 -8.52 1.15 9.64
CA ALA A 117 -7.07 1.29 9.71
C ALA A 117 -6.57 2.71 9.38
N GLY A 118 -7.44 3.61 8.92
CA GLY A 118 -7.07 4.95 8.47
C GLY A 118 -6.29 4.97 7.16
N ILE A 119 -6.35 3.89 6.39
CA ILE A 119 -5.65 3.74 5.12
C ILE A 119 -6.53 4.27 3.99
N ARG A 120 -5.98 5.14 3.17
CA ARG A 120 -6.67 5.64 1.98
C ARG A 120 -6.04 5.06 0.72
N PRO A 121 -6.84 4.47 -0.18
CA PRO A 121 -6.31 3.96 -1.43
C PRO A 121 -5.60 5.04 -2.24
N LEU A 122 -4.45 4.70 -2.81
CA LEU A 122 -3.65 5.64 -3.59
C LEU A 122 -4.34 6.08 -4.88
N TYR A 123 -5.22 5.23 -5.41
CA TYR A 123 -5.90 5.39 -6.69
C TYR A 123 -7.41 5.62 -6.56
N SER A 124 -7.83 6.01 -5.40
CA SER A 124 -9.25 6.33 -5.19
C SER A 124 -9.63 7.69 -5.77
#